data_22d3c396a6a0551d77c791fc7b8a497a
#
_entry.id   22d3c396a6a0551d77c791fc7b8a497a
#
_cell.length_a   1.000
_cell.length_b   1.000
_cell.length_c   1.000
_cell.angle_alpha   90.00
_cell.angle_beta   90.00
_cell.angle_gamma   90.00
#
_symmetry.space_group_name_H-M   'P 1'
#
loop_
_entity.id
_entity.type
_entity.pdbx_description
1 polymer ?
#
loop_
_entity_poly.entity_id
_entity_poly.type
_entity_poly.pdbx_seq_one_letter_code
_entity_poly.pdbx_strand_id
1 'polypeptide(L)'
;MKRRKLSQVIAATLAVCMLAGSVLTGCGSKSDNANKETTQSGSTLIYGSNDYTRINPAIDEHGEINLLLFDGLTAHDENNEVVPGLAESWELDDATNTYTFHLRDDVNWHDGEKFTADDVEFTIKAIMDPDNESEIASNYEDVTAINVIDDKTISFTLRDKNVAFLDYMTIGILPKHLLEGKDMQTDEYFHNPIGTGPYKIQEWDEGQSITLVKNEDYYKGAPKIDTIVFKIVPEDNAKALQLKSGEINLAKVTPKDAQNFTDDDTFTVYDMKTADYRGILYNFNNEFWQRNKDAIPAISYAIDRQKMVDSVLLGEGIVAYGPLQRNKYNNEDVEKYSYDPAKAKEVL
;
A
#
# COMPACT_ATOMS: atom_id res chain seq x y z
N MET A 1 27.27 51.80 -28.99
CA MET A 1 28.44 50.94 -29.29
C MET A 1 28.90 50.19 -28.02
N LYS A 2 28.09 49.40 -27.35
CA LYS A 2 28.51 48.63 -26.14
C LYS A 2 27.81 47.24 -25.99
N ARG A 3 27.26 46.68 -27.06
CA ARG A 3 26.57 45.36 -27.04
C ARG A 3 27.18 44.28 -27.94
N ARG A 4 28.38 44.49 -28.52
CA ARG A 4 29.01 43.51 -29.43
C ARG A 4 30.30 42.84 -28.91
N LYS A 5 30.68 43.05 -27.64
CA LYS A 5 31.90 42.43 -27.07
C LYS A 5 31.64 41.32 -26.03
N LEU A 6 30.35 41.01 -25.71
CA LEU A 6 30.02 39.94 -24.71
C LEU A 6 29.69 38.59 -25.35
N SER A 7 29.42 38.53 -26.65
CA SER A 7 29.09 37.28 -27.36
C SER A 7 30.31 36.52 -27.93
N GLN A 8 31.51 37.11 -27.88
CA GLN A 8 32.73 36.45 -28.38
C GLN A 8 33.58 35.77 -27.30
N VAL A 9 33.32 36.00 -26.04
CA VAL A 9 34.05 35.36 -24.93
C VAL A 9 33.40 34.03 -24.51
N ILE A 10 32.11 33.82 -24.79
CA ILE A 10 31.40 32.56 -24.44
C ILE A 10 31.64 31.46 -25.50
N ALA A 11 32.02 31.80 -26.72
CA ALA A 11 32.33 30.83 -27.79
C ALA A 11 33.73 30.21 -27.73
N ALA A 12 34.65 30.77 -26.94
CA ALA A 12 36.04 30.28 -26.85
C ALA A 12 36.28 29.27 -25.71
N THR A 13 35.34 29.11 -24.78
CA THR A 13 35.51 28.21 -23.61
C THR A 13 34.89 26.83 -23.82
N LEU A 14 34.12 26.61 -24.88
CA LEU A 14 33.49 25.31 -25.21
C LEU A 14 34.29 24.48 -26.25
N ALA A 15 35.38 24.98 -26.78
CA ALA A 15 36.20 24.31 -27.81
C ALA A 15 37.47 23.61 -27.26
N VAL A 16 37.76 23.68 -25.96
CA VAL A 16 39.00 23.10 -25.38
C VAL A 16 38.77 21.74 -24.68
N CYS A 17 37.53 21.28 -24.51
CA CYS A 17 37.25 19.99 -23.85
C CYS A 17 37.05 18.77 -24.77
N MET A 18 37.30 18.90 -26.10
CA MET A 18 37.10 17.79 -27.05
C MET A 18 38.39 17.27 -27.72
N LEU A 19 39.57 17.51 -27.18
CA LEU A 19 40.86 17.10 -27.81
C LEU A 19 41.84 16.44 -26.83
N ALA A 20 41.36 15.57 -25.92
CA ALA A 20 42.26 14.76 -25.09
C ALA A 20 41.66 13.36 -24.88
N GLY A 21 41.53 12.56 -25.92
CA GLY A 21 40.98 11.23 -25.81
C GLY A 21 41.26 10.32 -27.01
N SER A 22 42.47 10.28 -27.50
CA SER A 22 42.90 9.22 -28.41
C SER A 22 44.43 9.18 -28.42
N VAL A 23 44.99 8.18 -27.81
CA VAL A 23 46.17 7.39 -28.16
C VAL A 23 46.50 6.53 -26.91
N LEU A 24 46.28 5.22 -27.00
CA LEU A 24 47.18 4.18 -26.50
C LEU A 24 46.60 2.82 -26.84
N THR A 25 46.86 2.39 -28.07
CA THR A 25 46.96 0.98 -28.44
C THR A 25 48.36 0.52 -28.08
N GLY A 26 48.42 -0.54 -27.28
CA GLY A 26 49.70 -1.20 -26.93
C GLY A 26 49.47 -2.63 -26.48
N CYS A 27 49.94 -3.57 -27.30
CA CYS A 27 49.89 -5.03 -27.17
C CYS A 27 50.46 -5.63 -25.89
N GLY A 28 49.82 -6.72 -25.49
CA GLY A 28 50.46 -8.02 -25.20
C GLY A 28 51.09 -8.21 -23.85
N SER A 29 50.48 -9.08 -23.04
CA SER A 29 51.11 -10.31 -22.56
C SER A 29 50.20 -11.08 -21.62
N LYS A 30 50.28 -12.38 -21.68
CA LYS A 30 49.60 -13.42 -20.91
C LYS A 30 49.92 -13.33 -19.43
N SER A 31 48.94 -13.87 -18.68
CA SER A 31 49.09 -14.60 -17.41
C SER A 31 48.55 -13.86 -16.20
N ASP A 32 47.59 -14.49 -15.68
CA ASP A 32 47.36 -15.02 -14.35
C ASP A 32 46.00 -14.71 -13.77
N ASN A 33 45.36 -15.79 -13.36
CA ASN A 33 44.17 -15.85 -12.53
C ASN A 33 44.12 -14.75 -11.48
N ALA A 34 43.28 -13.75 -11.71
CA ALA A 34 42.69 -13.00 -10.63
C ALA A 34 41.21 -13.36 -10.55
N ASN A 35 40.83 -13.95 -9.42
CA ASN A 35 39.46 -14.12 -9.00
C ASN A 35 38.65 -12.89 -9.42
N LYS A 36 37.79 -13.07 -10.41
CA LYS A 36 36.62 -12.22 -10.52
C LYS A 36 35.78 -12.55 -9.31
N GLU A 37 35.88 -11.74 -8.27
CA GLU A 37 34.74 -11.51 -7.40
C GLU A 37 33.61 -11.10 -8.33
N THR A 38 32.72 -12.01 -8.63
CA THR A 38 31.38 -11.72 -9.10
C THR A 38 30.77 -10.94 -7.96
N THR A 39 30.82 -9.64 -8.02
CA THR A 39 29.84 -8.79 -7.34
C THR A 39 28.50 -9.29 -7.86
N GLN A 40 27.81 -10.08 -7.05
CA GLN A 40 26.45 -10.49 -7.27
C GLN A 40 25.67 -9.18 -7.28
N SER A 41 25.34 -8.70 -8.45
CA SER A 41 24.44 -7.56 -8.64
C SER A 41 23.12 -8.02 -8.04
N GLY A 42 22.76 -7.49 -6.88
CA GLY A 42 21.52 -7.81 -6.19
C GLY A 42 20.32 -7.56 -7.09
N SER A 43 19.26 -8.33 -6.91
CA SER A 43 18.00 -8.15 -7.66
C SER A 43 17.31 -6.87 -7.20
N THR A 44 16.93 -5.99 -8.15
CA THR A 44 16.24 -4.74 -7.86
C THR A 44 14.90 -4.70 -8.58
N LEU A 45 13.84 -4.38 -7.85
CA LEU A 45 12.52 -4.08 -8.38
C LEU A 45 12.26 -2.57 -8.25
N ILE A 46 11.94 -1.90 -9.35
CA ILE A 46 11.56 -0.48 -9.34
C ILE A 46 10.05 -0.39 -9.56
N TYR A 47 9.34 0.04 -8.53
CA TYR A 47 7.89 0.20 -8.53
C TYR A 47 7.51 1.66 -8.72
N GLY A 48 6.68 1.95 -9.74
CA GLY A 48 6.12 3.29 -9.96
C GLY A 48 4.99 3.56 -8.98
N SER A 49 5.27 4.35 -7.95
CA SER A 49 4.42 4.64 -6.82
C SER A 49 3.87 6.07 -6.84
N ASN A 50 3.00 6.37 -5.90
CA ASN A 50 2.65 7.72 -5.49
C ASN A 50 3.62 8.19 -4.40
N ASP A 51 3.54 9.48 -4.05
CA ASP A 51 4.35 10.05 -2.97
C ASP A 51 3.78 9.69 -1.59
N TYR A 52 4.65 9.67 -0.60
CA TYR A 52 4.32 9.46 0.79
C TYR A 52 4.79 10.67 1.59
N THR A 53 3.95 11.20 2.46
CA THR A 53 4.31 12.29 3.38
C THR A 53 4.84 11.74 4.72
N ARG A 54 4.43 10.54 5.07
CA ARG A 54 4.86 9.75 6.23
C ARG A 54 4.48 8.28 6.01
N ILE A 55 5.03 7.40 6.82
CA ILE A 55 4.69 5.98 6.84
C ILE A 55 4.29 5.62 8.27
N ASN A 56 2.98 5.64 8.55
CA ASN A 56 2.42 5.38 9.87
C ASN A 56 1.18 4.47 9.77
N PRO A 57 1.33 3.16 10.02
CA PRO A 57 0.22 2.21 9.92
C PRO A 57 -0.88 2.43 10.97
N ALA A 58 -0.59 3.10 12.08
CA ALA A 58 -1.58 3.36 13.13
C ALA A 58 -2.47 4.59 12.84
N ILE A 59 -2.08 5.46 11.93
CA ILE A 59 -2.80 6.70 11.63
C ILE A 59 -3.44 6.65 10.25
N ASP A 60 -2.66 6.22 9.22
CA ASP A 60 -3.06 6.28 7.82
C ASP A 60 -3.62 4.91 7.38
N GLU A 61 -4.82 4.90 6.79
CA GLU A 61 -5.50 3.66 6.40
C GLU A 61 -4.76 2.90 5.29
N HIS A 62 -4.15 3.60 4.35
CA HIS A 62 -3.58 3.01 3.15
C HIS A 62 -2.12 3.37 2.92
N GLY A 63 -1.29 2.33 2.87
CA GLY A 63 0.09 2.43 2.42
C GLY A 63 0.59 1.07 1.94
N GLU A 64 0.74 0.88 0.62
CA GLU A 64 1.28 -0.38 0.05
C GLU A 64 2.65 -0.71 0.66
N ILE A 65 3.44 0.32 0.98
CA ILE A 65 4.74 0.21 1.61
C ILE A 65 4.66 -0.34 3.05
N ASN A 66 3.54 -0.11 3.76
CA ASN A 66 3.34 -0.61 5.11
C ASN A 66 3.44 -2.14 5.18
N LEU A 67 2.93 -2.86 4.16
CA LEU A 67 2.98 -4.31 4.06
C LEU A 67 4.40 -4.87 3.91
N LEU A 68 5.37 -4.04 3.52
CA LEU A 68 6.76 -4.42 3.38
C LEU A 68 7.59 -4.09 4.62
N LEU A 69 7.17 -3.09 5.39
CA LEU A 69 7.90 -2.61 6.56
C LEU A 69 7.38 -3.17 7.87
N PHE A 70 6.10 -3.50 7.95
CA PHE A 70 5.43 -3.92 9.18
C PHE A 70 4.64 -5.20 8.97
N ASP A 71 4.52 -6.01 10.02
CA ASP A 71 3.55 -7.10 10.10
C ASP A 71 2.47 -6.79 11.14
N GLY A 72 1.27 -7.38 10.95
CA GLY A 72 0.19 -7.40 11.91
C GLY A 72 0.17 -8.67 12.73
N LEU A 73 -0.72 -8.75 13.73
CA LEU A 73 -0.95 -10.00 14.47
C LEU A 73 -1.46 -11.11 13.55
N THR A 74 -2.32 -10.72 12.62
CA THR A 74 -2.83 -11.56 11.53
C THR A 74 -2.34 -11.02 10.19
N ALA A 75 -2.53 -11.79 9.14
CA ALA A 75 -2.29 -11.39 7.75
C ALA A 75 -3.40 -11.97 6.87
N HIS A 76 -3.47 -11.54 5.60
CA HIS A 76 -4.30 -12.18 4.60
C HIS A 76 -3.46 -13.02 3.65
N ASP A 77 -3.98 -14.18 3.26
CA ASP A 77 -3.41 -14.99 2.19
C ASP A 77 -3.85 -14.51 0.80
N GLU A 78 -3.45 -15.22 -0.25
CA GLU A 78 -3.80 -14.92 -1.64
C GLU A 78 -5.32 -15.04 -1.96
N ASN A 79 -6.09 -15.70 -1.08
CA ASN A 79 -7.54 -15.84 -1.18
C ASN A 79 -8.29 -14.83 -0.30
N ASN A 80 -7.54 -13.91 0.34
CA ASN A 80 -8.05 -12.96 1.31
C ASN A 80 -8.65 -13.61 2.57
N GLU A 81 -8.13 -14.79 2.95
CA GLU A 81 -8.48 -15.44 4.21
C GLU A 81 -7.48 -15.04 5.29
N VAL A 82 -7.98 -14.86 6.52
CA VAL A 82 -7.14 -14.49 7.66
C VAL A 82 -6.21 -15.64 8.05
N VAL A 83 -4.93 -15.37 8.13
CA VAL A 83 -3.86 -16.30 8.49
C VAL A 83 -2.97 -15.74 9.60
N PRO A 84 -2.16 -16.58 10.30
CA PRO A 84 -1.19 -16.11 11.28
C PRO A 84 -0.16 -15.13 10.72
N GLY A 85 0.08 -14.05 11.50
CA GLY A 85 1.14 -13.07 11.29
C GLY A 85 2.16 -13.09 12.44
N LEU A 86 2.24 -11.98 13.20
CA LEU A 86 3.02 -11.89 14.45
C LEU A 86 2.44 -12.75 15.58
N ALA A 87 1.14 -13.06 15.51
CA ALA A 87 0.54 -14.10 16.34
C ALA A 87 0.60 -15.44 15.59
N GLU A 88 1.07 -16.50 16.25
CA GLU A 88 1.06 -17.88 15.71
C GLU A 88 -0.35 -18.49 15.79
N SER A 89 -1.14 -18.05 16.77
CA SER A 89 -2.51 -18.53 17.00
C SER A 89 -3.32 -17.55 17.85
N TRP A 90 -4.63 -17.76 17.86
CA TRP A 90 -5.56 -17.04 18.72
C TRP A 90 -6.73 -17.90 19.13
N GLU A 91 -7.38 -17.51 20.21
CA GLU A 91 -8.58 -18.16 20.75
C GLU A 91 -9.67 -17.09 20.94
N LEU A 92 -10.93 -17.49 20.76
CA LEU A 92 -12.09 -16.66 21.07
C LEU A 92 -12.90 -17.32 22.19
N ASP A 93 -13.03 -16.64 23.32
CA ASP A 93 -14.05 -16.94 24.31
C ASP A 93 -15.36 -16.23 23.91
N ASP A 94 -16.27 -16.98 23.30
CA ASP A 94 -17.59 -16.49 22.88
C ASP A 94 -18.48 -16.02 24.07
N ALA A 95 -18.20 -16.46 25.31
CA ALA A 95 -18.98 -16.06 26.47
C ALA A 95 -18.66 -14.64 26.94
N THR A 96 -17.42 -14.19 26.70
CA THR A 96 -16.93 -12.89 27.12
C THR A 96 -16.56 -11.97 25.93
N ASN A 97 -16.71 -12.44 24.68
CA ASN A 97 -16.21 -11.79 23.46
C ASN A 97 -14.72 -11.43 23.57
N THR A 98 -13.90 -12.32 24.13
CA THR A 98 -12.49 -12.06 24.38
C THR A 98 -11.64 -12.89 23.41
N TYR A 99 -10.84 -12.19 22.58
CA TYR A 99 -9.79 -12.79 21.77
C TYR A 99 -8.49 -12.80 22.58
N THR A 100 -7.81 -13.96 22.63
CA THR A 100 -6.48 -14.11 23.20
C THR A 100 -5.51 -14.50 22.08
N PHE A 101 -4.46 -13.70 21.88
CA PHE A 101 -3.42 -13.94 20.86
C PHE A 101 -2.16 -14.47 21.51
N HIS A 102 -1.56 -15.50 20.91
CA HIS A 102 -0.27 -16.07 21.27
C HIS A 102 0.76 -15.60 20.25
N LEU A 103 1.71 -14.78 20.69
CA LEU A 103 2.68 -14.12 19.84
C LEU A 103 3.90 -15.01 19.59
N ARG A 104 4.51 -14.86 18.42
CA ARG A 104 5.76 -15.51 18.04
C ARG A 104 6.90 -15.11 18.95
N ASP A 105 7.85 -16.01 19.16
CA ASP A 105 9.05 -15.77 19.98
C ASP A 105 10.32 -15.50 19.13
N ASP A 106 10.22 -15.70 17.81
CA ASP A 106 11.30 -15.58 16.84
C ASP A 106 11.30 -14.25 16.06
N VAL A 107 10.49 -13.26 16.48
CA VAL A 107 10.40 -11.95 15.83
C VAL A 107 11.26 -10.92 16.55
N ASN A 108 12.06 -10.19 15.76
CA ASN A 108 12.75 -8.99 16.20
C ASN A 108 12.35 -7.79 15.32
N TRP A 109 12.42 -6.61 15.88
CA TRP A 109 12.39 -5.35 15.14
C TRP A 109 13.62 -5.22 14.23
N HIS A 110 13.56 -4.36 13.22
CA HIS A 110 14.66 -4.13 12.29
C HIS A 110 15.97 -3.66 12.97
N ASP A 111 15.90 -3.11 14.16
CA ASP A 111 17.04 -2.69 14.98
C ASP A 111 17.56 -3.79 15.92
N GLY A 112 16.88 -4.94 15.96
CA GLY A 112 17.26 -6.11 16.73
C GLY A 112 16.59 -6.26 18.09
N GLU A 113 15.79 -5.26 18.54
CA GLU A 113 14.98 -5.39 19.75
C GLU A 113 13.89 -6.45 19.59
N LYS A 114 13.45 -7.04 20.71
CA LYS A 114 12.43 -8.08 20.73
C LYS A 114 11.05 -7.50 20.56
N PHE A 115 10.24 -8.11 19.68
CA PHE A 115 8.81 -7.88 19.61
C PHE A 115 8.08 -8.51 20.80
N THR A 116 7.19 -7.76 21.44
CA THR A 116 6.42 -8.17 22.62
C THR A 116 4.96 -7.74 22.57
N ALA A 117 4.15 -8.26 23.49
CA ALA A 117 2.76 -7.89 23.67
C ALA A 117 2.58 -6.40 24.06
N ASP A 118 3.59 -5.79 24.67
CA ASP A 118 3.59 -4.35 25.00
C ASP A 118 3.55 -3.46 23.75
N ASP A 119 4.21 -3.89 22.64
CA ASP A 119 4.17 -3.16 21.36
C ASP A 119 2.78 -3.20 20.75
N VAL A 120 2.11 -4.34 20.88
CA VAL A 120 0.72 -4.52 20.40
C VAL A 120 -0.23 -3.63 21.19
N GLU A 121 -0.15 -3.67 22.53
CA GLU A 121 -0.96 -2.80 23.40
C GLU A 121 -0.74 -1.33 23.06
N PHE A 122 0.53 -0.92 22.92
CA PHE A 122 0.91 0.44 22.54
C PHE A 122 0.26 0.88 21.24
N THR A 123 0.36 0.05 20.19
CA THR A 123 -0.17 0.35 18.85
C THR A 123 -1.68 0.54 18.87
N ILE A 124 -2.40 -0.40 19.47
CA ILE A 124 -3.88 -0.33 19.50
C ILE A 124 -4.35 0.85 20.35
N LYS A 125 -3.68 1.15 21.47
CA LYS A 125 -3.97 2.36 22.26
C LYS A 125 -3.70 3.63 21.48
N ALA A 126 -2.62 3.69 20.69
CA ALA A 126 -2.31 4.84 19.85
C ALA A 126 -3.38 5.06 18.77
N ILE A 127 -3.91 4.00 18.16
CA ILE A 127 -5.03 4.07 17.21
C ILE A 127 -6.31 4.59 17.88
N MET A 128 -6.60 4.11 19.09
CA MET A 128 -7.82 4.47 19.82
C MET A 128 -7.76 5.84 20.49
N ASP A 129 -6.58 6.45 20.59
CA ASP A 129 -6.42 7.77 21.18
C ASP A 129 -6.96 8.85 20.25
N PRO A 130 -8.01 9.60 20.64
CA PRO A 130 -8.61 10.62 19.80
C PRO A 130 -7.65 11.77 19.44
N ASP A 131 -6.62 12.01 20.26
CA ASP A 131 -5.64 13.06 19.98
C ASP A 131 -4.74 12.72 18.78
N ASN A 132 -4.68 11.45 18.39
CA ASN A 132 -3.91 10.97 17.24
C ASN A 132 -4.69 11.04 15.91
N GLU A 133 -6.00 11.32 15.94
CA GLU A 133 -6.86 11.46 14.75
C GLU A 133 -6.71 10.31 13.73
N SER A 134 -6.60 9.06 14.22
CA SER A 134 -6.42 7.87 13.39
C SER A 134 -7.63 7.64 12.48
N GLU A 135 -7.40 7.45 11.17
CA GLU A 135 -8.44 7.15 10.18
C GLU A 135 -9.13 5.81 10.43
N ILE A 136 -8.44 4.91 11.14
CA ILE A 136 -8.92 3.54 11.45
C ILE A 136 -9.41 3.37 12.89
N ALA A 137 -9.49 4.43 13.69
CA ALA A 137 -9.93 4.34 15.09
C ALA A 137 -11.29 3.67 15.25
N SER A 138 -12.21 3.86 14.28
CA SER A 138 -13.55 3.26 14.30
C SER A 138 -13.53 1.71 14.26
N ASN A 139 -12.48 1.10 13.74
CA ASN A 139 -12.34 -0.37 13.71
C ASN A 139 -12.16 -0.97 15.10
N TYR A 140 -11.72 -0.17 16.07
CA TYR A 140 -11.41 -0.60 17.44
C TYR A 140 -12.36 -0.03 18.50
N GLU A 141 -13.43 0.66 18.12
CA GLU A 141 -14.38 1.29 19.07
C GLU A 141 -15.12 0.30 19.96
N ASP A 142 -15.18 -0.98 19.57
CA ASP A 142 -15.76 -2.05 20.35
C ASP A 142 -14.77 -2.67 21.36
N VAL A 143 -13.50 -2.31 21.33
CA VAL A 143 -12.49 -2.80 22.29
C VAL A 143 -12.73 -2.14 23.64
N THR A 144 -13.11 -2.92 24.64
CA THR A 144 -13.41 -2.44 26.00
C THR A 144 -12.27 -2.70 26.98
N ALA A 145 -11.42 -3.69 26.70
CA ALA A 145 -10.24 -3.98 27.49
C ALA A 145 -9.12 -4.57 26.62
N ILE A 146 -7.90 -4.18 26.94
CA ILE A 146 -6.65 -4.75 26.42
C ILE A 146 -5.85 -5.22 27.62
N ASN A 147 -5.46 -6.50 27.67
CA ASN A 147 -4.70 -7.04 28.78
C ASN A 147 -3.45 -7.76 28.26
N VAL A 148 -2.29 -7.23 28.58
CA VAL A 148 -1.01 -7.92 28.44
C VAL A 148 -0.92 -8.96 29.56
N ILE A 149 -0.92 -10.24 29.22
CA ILE A 149 -0.85 -11.34 30.20
C ILE A 149 0.60 -11.64 30.51
N ASP A 150 1.43 -11.68 29.46
CA ASP A 150 2.89 -11.78 29.50
C ASP A 150 3.48 -11.25 28.17
N ASP A 151 4.79 -11.31 28.00
CA ASP A 151 5.49 -10.78 26.82
C ASP A 151 5.00 -11.40 25.49
N LYS A 152 4.32 -12.55 25.53
CA LYS A 152 3.88 -13.34 24.36
C LYS A 152 2.39 -13.60 24.31
N THR A 153 1.63 -13.06 25.25
CA THR A 153 0.19 -13.30 25.34
C THR A 153 -0.54 -12.00 25.62
N ILE A 154 -1.47 -11.64 24.73
CA ILE A 154 -2.31 -10.45 24.87
C ILE A 154 -3.77 -10.81 24.59
N SER A 155 -4.69 -10.19 25.33
CA SER A 155 -6.12 -10.37 25.09
C SER A 155 -6.85 -9.07 24.87
N PHE A 156 -7.90 -9.14 24.03
CA PHE A 156 -8.81 -8.05 23.70
C PHE A 156 -10.24 -8.47 24.02
N THR A 157 -10.91 -7.73 24.89
CA THR A 157 -12.34 -7.92 25.16
C THR A 157 -13.14 -6.92 24.36
N LEU A 158 -14.11 -7.42 23.58
CA LEU A 158 -14.99 -6.59 22.77
C LEU A 158 -16.35 -6.41 23.46
N ARG A 159 -16.99 -5.26 23.26
CA ARG A 159 -18.35 -4.98 23.71
C ARG A 159 -19.35 -5.93 23.09
N ASP A 160 -19.26 -6.11 21.79
CA ASP A 160 -20.11 -6.96 20.97
C ASP A 160 -19.26 -7.89 20.11
N LYS A 161 -19.87 -8.99 19.64
CA LYS A 161 -19.19 -9.91 18.73
C LYS A 161 -18.90 -9.22 17.39
N ASN A 162 -17.63 -9.05 17.08
CA ASN A 162 -17.16 -8.46 15.82
C ASN A 162 -16.44 -9.51 14.98
N VAL A 163 -17.06 -9.95 13.88
CA VAL A 163 -16.50 -10.98 12.99
C VAL A 163 -15.32 -10.47 12.14
N ALA A 164 -15.17 -9.15 12.00
CA ALA A 164 -14.08 -8.52 11.27
C ALA A 164 -12.88 -8.21 12.17
N PHE A 165 -12.94 -8.50 13.46
CA PHE A 165 -11.85 -8.11 14.37
C PHE A 165 -10.50 -8.70 14.00
N LEU A 166 -10.47 -9.93 13.49
CA LEU A 166 -9.25 -10.57 13.02
C LEU A 166 -8.70 -9.90 11.74
N ASP A 167 -9.58 -9.38 10.89
CA ASP A 167 -9.17 -8.60 9.71
C ASP A 167 -8.51 -7.27 10.14
N TYR A 168 -9.01 -6.64 11.21
CA TYR A 168 -8.41 -5.39 11.73
C TYR A 168 -7.05 -5.62 12.39
N MET A 169 -6.75 -6.84 12.84
CA MET A 169 -5.45 -7.19 13.43
C MET A 169 -4.33 -7.39 12.38
N THR A 170 -4.60 -7.16 11.10
CA THR A 170 -3.60 -7.10 10.04
C THR A 170 -2.82 -5.78 10.02
N ILE A 171 -3.24 -4.81 10.85
CA ILE A 171 -2.53 -3.52 10.98
C ILE A 171 -1.08 -3.71 11.42
N GLY A 172 -0.16 -2.97 10.82
CA GLY A 172 1.25 -3.00 11.20
C GLY A 172 1.47 -2.55 12.64
N ILE A 173 2.16 -3.38 13.43
CA ILE A 173 2.49 -3.06 14.81
C ILE A 173 3.67 -2.08 14.87
N LEU A 174 3.63 -1.13 15.80
CA LEU A 174 4.63 -0.09 16.03
C LEU A 174 5.51 -0.39 17.25
N PRO A 175 6.82 -0.01 17.22
CA PRO A 175 7.75 -0.27 18.30
C PRO A 175 7.54 0.70 19.46
N LYS A 176 7.03 0.21 20.60
CA LYS A 176 6.84 1.00 21.81
C LYS A 176 8.14 1.64 22.27
N HIS A 177 9.26 0.90 22.23
CA HIS A 177 10.58 1.36 22.69
C HIS A 177 11.10 2.62 21.98
N LEU A 178 10.63 2.90 20.76
CA LEU A 178 11.00 4.08 19.98
C LEU A 178 9.96 5.20 20.04
N LEU A 179 8.69 4.86 20.29
CA LEU A 179 7.57 5.78 20.10
C LEU A 179 6.85 6.18 21.39
N GLU A 180 7.12 5.53 22.54
CA GLU A 180 6.47 5.89 23.80
C GLU A 180 6.73 7.36 24.17
N GLY A 181 5.66 8.13 24.31
CA GLY A 181 5.71 9.57 24.61
C GLY A 181 6.07 10.47 23.42
N LYS A 182 6.07 9.94 22.19
CA LYS A 182 6.28 10.69 20.95
C LYS A 182 4.96 11.14 20.35
N ASP A 183 5.04 12.17 19.51
CA ASP A 183 3.92 12.64 18.72
C ASP A 183 3.69 11.72 17.52
N MET A 184 2.54 11.06 17.48
CA MET A 184 2.21 10.07 16.44
C MET A 184 1.94 10.72 15.06
N GLN A 185 1.78 12.05 15.00
CA GLN A 185 1.52 12.75 13.75
C GLN A 185 2.79 13.29 13.10
N THR A 186 3.80 13.68 13.92
CA THR A 186 4.90 14.53 13.45
C THR A 186 6.30 14.02 13.81
N ASP A 187 6.45 12.92 14.57
CA ASP A 187 7.77 12.43 14.95
C ASP A 187 8.58 11.97 13.71
N GLU A 188 9.87 12.29 13.71
CA GLU A 188 10.80 11.95 12.61
C GLU A 188 10.91 10.44 12.34
N TYR A 189 10.55 9.60 13.31
CA TYR A 189 10.47 8.15 13.12
C TYR A 189 9.69 7.77 11.87
N PHE A 190 8.59 8.45 11.57
CA PHE A 190 7.70 8.13 10.45
C PHE A 190 8.28 8.45 9.06
N HIS A 191 9.47 9.07 9.02
CA HIS A 191 10.28 9.23 7.80
C HIS A 191 11.38 8.14 7.64
N ASN A 192 11.66 7.38 8.69
CA ASN A 192 12.57 6.24 8.63
C ASN A 192 12.12 5.15 9.62
N PRO A 193 10.92 4.60 9.46
CA PRO A 193 10.34 3.71 10.44
C PRO A 193 11.08 2.37 10.54
N ILE A 194 11.12 1.87 11.77
CA ILE A 194 11.63 0.54 12.15
C ILE A 194 10.42 -0.38 12.30
N GLY A 195 10.33 -1.41 11.48
CA GLY A 195 9.25 -2.40 11.51
C GLY A 195 9.73 -3.80 11.84
N THR A 196 8.84 -4.78 11.66
CA THR A 196 9.12 -6.22 11.77
C THR A 196 9.13 -6.91 10.41
N GLY A 197 8.81 -6.17 9.34
CA GLY A 197 8.51 -6.67 8.02
C GLY A 197 9.70 -7.20 7.21
N PRO A 198 9.41 -7.71 6.00
CA PRO A 198 10.42 -8.32 5.12
C PRO A 198 11.44 -7.33 4.56
N TYR A 199 11.17 -6.04 4.59
CA TYR A 199 12.09 -5.00 4.10
C TYR A 199 12.30 -3.90 5.13
N LYS A 200 13.46 -3.20 5.01
CA LYS A 200 13.88 -2.06 5.83
C LYS A 200 14.08 -0.85 4.93
N ILE A 201 13.80 0.37 5.41
CA ILE A 201 14.17 1.58 4.68
C ILE A 201 15.69 1.72 4.68
N GLN A 202 16.26 1.93 3.50
CA GLN A 202 17.66 2.29 3.31
C GLN A 202 17.81 3.80 3.10
N GLU A 203 16.93 4.39 2.29
CA GLU A 203 17.00 5.79 1.91
C GLU A 203 15.61 6.30 1.54
N TRP A 204 15.28 7.51 1.94
CA TRP A 204 14.10 8.23 1.50
C TRP A 204 14.54 9.58 0.91
N ASP A 205 14.45 9.71 -0.41
CA ASP A 205 14.64 10.96 -1.16
C ASP A 205 13.26 11.56 -1.45
N GLU A 206 12.86 12.54 -0.62
CA GLU A 206 11.50 13.10 -0.62
C GLU A 206 11.09 13.60 -2.02
N GLY A 207 9.90 13.21 -2.45
CA GLY A 207 9.34 13.54 -3.75
C GLY A 207 10.01 12.83 -4.94
N GLN A 208 10.98 11.94 -4.70
CA GLN A 208 11.70 11.22 -5.75
C GLN A 208 11.57 9.70 -5.58
N SER A 209 12.02 9.14 -4.44
CA SER A 209 12.00 7.70 -4.22
C SER A 209 12.18 7.28 -2.77
N ILE A 210 11.69 6.08 -2.45
CA ILE A 210 12.01 5.37 -1.20
C ILE A 210 12.68 4.06 -1.59
N THR A 211 13.89 3.83 -1.11
CA THR A 211 14.65 2.62 -1.35
C THR A 211 14.57 1.71 -0.14
N LEU A 212 14.10 0.48 -0.35
CA LEU A 212 14.01 -0.57 0.64
C LEU A 212 15.04 -1.65 0.35
N VAL A 213 15.65 -2.20 1.41
CA VAL A 213 16.51 -3.37 1.33
C VAL A 213 15.89 -4.52 2.12
N LYS A 214 16.12 -5.75 1.66
CA LYS A 214 15.56 -6.94 2.33
C LYS A 214 16.04 -7.04 3.78
N ASN A 215 15.18 -7.55 4.64
CA ASN A 215 15.49 -7.98 5.98
C ASN A 215 16.01 -9.43 5.92
N GLU A 216 17.30 -9.63 6.06
CA GLU A 216 17.91 -10.99 6.02
C GLU A 216 17.43 -11.87 7.19
N ASP A 217 17.03 -11.25 8.31
CA ASP A 217 16.59 -11.91 9.53
C ASP A 217 15.05 -11.99 9.65
N TYR A 218 14.33 -11.81 8.53
CA TYR A 218 12.87 -11.87 8.54
C TYR A 218 12.37 -13.25 8.97
N TYR A 219 11.49 -13.33 9.95
CA TYR A 219 11.04 -14.58 10.58
C TYR A 219 10.35 -15.57 9.63
N LYS A 220 9.78 -15.08 8.50
CA LYS A 220 9.24 -15.95 7.42
C LYS A 220 10.29 -16.30 6.37
N GLY A 221 11.56 -15.95 6.59
CA GLY A 221 12.69 -16.13 5.66
C GLY A 221 12.95 -14.88 4.81
N ALA A 222 14.22 -14.65 4.49
CA ALA A 222 14.65 -13.48 3.73
C ALA A 222 13.97 -13.40 2.35
N PRO A 223 13.52 -12.20 1.93
CA PRO A 223 12.96 -11.99 0.60
C PRO A 223 13.95 -12.34 -0.52
N LYS A 224 13.40 -12.74 -1.68
CA LYS A 224 14.21 -13.08 -2.87
C LYS A 224 14.72 -11.85 -3.61
N ILE A 225 14.01 -10.73 -3.53
CA ILE A 225 14.38 -9.44 -4.14
C ILE A 225 15.21 -8.69 -3.11
N ASP A 226 16.43 -8.29 -3.49
CA ASP A 226 17.36 -7.65 -2.56
C ASP A 226 16.97 -6.19 -2.27
N THR A 227 16.50 -5.48 -3.29
CA THR A 227 16.16 -4.06 -3.21
C THR A 227 14.83 -3.76 -3.90
N ILE A 228 13.98 -2.97 -3.27
CA ILE A 228 12.77 -2.40 -3.87
C ILE A 228 12.89 -0.88 -3.85
N VAL A 229 12.70 -0.25 -5.00
CA VAL A 229 12.67 1.21 -5.12
C VAL A 229 11.25 1.64 -5.43
N PHE A 230 10.62 2.34 -4.51
CA PHE A 230 9.36 3.07 -4.74
C PHE A 230 9.70 4.39 -5.43
N LYS A 231 9.67 4.40 -6.76
CA LYS A 231 9.91 5.62 -7.56
C LYS A 231 8.64 6.44 -7.63
N ILE A 232 8.69 7.71 -7.25
CA ILE A 232 7.53 8.59 -7.25
C ILE A 232 7.17 8.97 -8.69
N VAL A 233 6.03 8.48 -9.15
CA VAL A 233 5.47 8.73 -10.49
C VAL A 233 3.95 8.88 -10.33
N PRO A 234 3.44 10.06 -9.96
CA PRO A 234 2.04 10.21 -9.58
C PRO A 234 1.05 10.05 -10.74
N GLU A 235 1.47 10.33 -11.97
CA GLU A 235 0.60 10.31 -13.15
C GLU A 235 0.56 8.93 -13.81
N ASP A 236 -0.60 8.31 -13.96
CA ASP A 236 -0.76 6.96 -14.52
C ASP A 236 -0.20 6.82 -15.94
N ASN A 237 -0.40 7.83 -16.79
CA ASN A 237 0.17 7.84 -18.14
C ASN A 237 1.71 7.90 -18.13
N ALA A 238 2.32 8.55 -17.13
CA ALA A 238 3.77 8.58 -16.96
C ALA A 238 4.28 7.20 -16.48
N LYS A 239 3.55 6.52 -15.58
CA LYS A 239 3.85 5.13 -15.18
C LYS A 239 3.89 4.21 -16.40
N ALA A 240 2.87 4.26 -17.26
CA ALA A 240 2.82 3.45 -18.48
C ALA A 240 4.01 3.73 -19.44
N LEU A 241 4.40 5.00 -19.61
CA LEU A 241 5.55 5.36 -20.42
C LEU A 241 6.87 4.87 -19.82
N GLN A 242 7.05 4.99 -18.50
CA GLN A 242 8.27 4.54 -17.81
C GLN A 242 8.37 3.00 -17.75
N LEU A 243 7.25 2.27 -17.66
CA LEU A 243 7.23 0.82 -17.86
C LEU A 243 7.76 0.48 -19.25
N LYS A 244 7.26 1.14 -20.30
CA LYS A 244 7.63 0.87 -21.68
C LYS A 244 9.09 1.23 -21.98
N SER A 245 9.67 2.25 -21.32
CA SER A 245 11.08 2.60 -21.45
C SER A 245 12.01 1.75 -20.59
N GLY A 246 11.46 0.95 -19.65
CA GLY A 246 12.24 0.16 -18.70
C GLY A 246 12.80 0.97 -17.53
N GLU A 247 12.32 2.19 -17.31
CA GLU A 247 12.70 3.00 -16.15
C GLU A 247 12.07 2.53 -14.85
N ILE A 248 10.94 1.85 -14.93
CA ILE A 248 10.30 1.11 -13.83
C ILE A 248 9.95 -0.31 -14.30
N ASN A 249 9.82 -1.24 -13.36
CA ASN A 249 9.58 -2.65 -13.65
C ASN A 249 8.15 -3.09 -13.32
N LEU A 250 7.49 -2.38 -12.41
CA LEU A 250 6.15 -2.68 -11.92
C LEU A 250 5.39 -1.37 -11.71
N ALA A 251 4.12 -1.33 -12.08
CA ALA A 251 3.21 -0.24 -11.71
C ALA A 251 1.75 -0.68 -11.81
N LYS A 252 0.88 -0.03 -11.05
CA LYS A 252 -0.56 -0.03 -11.31
C LYS A 252 -0.84 0.94 -12.45
N VAL A 253 -1.58 0.50 -13.44
CA VAL A 253 -1.97 1.31 -14.60
C VAL A 253 -3.47 1.22 -14.82
N THR A 254 -4.03 2.19 -15.54
CA THR A 254 -5.45 2.16 -15.90
C THR A 254 -5.75 1.03 -16.91
N PRO A 255 -6.98 0.52 -16.99
CA PRO A 255 -7.36 -0.46 -18.02
C PRO A 255 -7.00 0.00 -19.45
N LYS A 256 -7.14 1.29 -19.73
CA LYS A 256 -6.76 1.89 -21.00
C LYS A 256 -5.26 1.78 -21.30
N ASP A 257 -4.45 2.07 -20.29
CA ASP A 257 -2.99 2.02 -20.46
C ASP A 257 -2.48 0.57 -20.49
N ALA A 258 -3.12 -0.34 -19.76
CA ALA A 258 -2.82 -1.77 -19.76
C ALA A 258 -2.91 -2.41 -21.16
N GLN A 259 -3.82 -1.93 -22.01
CA GLN A 259 -3.95 -2.40 -23.40
C GLN A 259 -2.66 -2.24 -24.23
N ASN A 260 -1.78 -1.31 -23.85
CA ASN A 260 -0.50 -1.11 -24.52
C ASN A 260 0.53 -2.22 -24.25
N PHE A 261 0.24 -3.13 -23.31
CA PHE A 261 1.15 -4.17 -22.83
C PHE A 261 0.63 -5.59 -23.08
N THR A 262 -0.65 -5.76 -23.45
CA THR A 262 -1.28 -7.09 -23.61
C THR A 262 -0.71 -7.90 -24.76
N ASP A 263 -0.23 -7.25 -25.82
CA ASP A 263 0.33 -7.88 -27.01
C ASP A 263 1.88 -7.89 -27.03
N ASP A 264 2.51 -7.56 -25.91
CA ASP A 264 3.97 -7.49 -25.78
C ASP A 264 4.45 -8.56 -24.78
N ASP A 265 5.06 -9.63 -25.28
CA ASP A 265 5.55 -10.77 -24.50
C ASP A 265 6.62 -10.39 -23.44
N THR A 266 7.14 -9.17 -23.47
CA THR A 266 8.10 -8.67 -22.46
C THR A 266 7.42 -8.21 -21.17
N PHE A 267 6.08 -8.06 -21.20
CA PHE A 267 5.28 -7.67 -20.03
C PHE A 267 4.32 -8.76 -19.62
N THR A 268 4.03 -8.80 -18.33
CA THR A 268 2.90 -9.59 -17.79
C THR A 268 1.88 -8.63 -17.21
N VAL A 269 0.66 -8.69 -17.70
CA VAL A 269 -0.47 -7.91 -17.19
C VAL A 269 -1.26 -8.76 -16.21
N TYR A 270 -1.41 -8.29 -14.98
CA TYR A 270 -2.25 -8.92 -13.97
C TYR A 270 -3.54 -8.13 -13.77
N ASP A 271 -4.68 -8.79 -13.95
CA ASP A 271 -5.98 -8.23 -13.62
C ASP A 271 -6.24 -8.34 -12.10
N MET A 272 -6.21 -7.21 -11.43
CA MET A 272 -6.42 -7.12 -9.97
C MET A 272 -7.92 -6.99 -9.66
N LYS A 273 -8.52 -8.08 -9.19
CA LYS A 273 -9.91 -8.10 -8.73
C LYS A 273 -10.02 -7.50 -7.34
N THR A 274 -10.34 -6.22 -7.25
CA THR A 274 -10.50 -5.50 -5.99
C THR A 274 -11.92 -5.64 -5.43
N ALA A 275 -12.08 -5.38 -4.12
CA ALA A 275 -13.38 -5.20 -3.47
C ALA A 275 -13.92 -3.77 -3.63
N ASP A 276 -13.15 -2.87 -4.23
CA ASP A 276 -13.54 -1.48 -4.45
C ASP A 276 -14.81 -1.37 -5.28
N TYR A 277 -15.68 -0.46 -4.87
CA TYR A 277 -16.85 -0.10 -5.65
C TYR A 277 -16.99 1.42 -5.76
N ARG A 278 -17.68 1.87 -6.80
CA ARG A 278 -18.05 3.27 -6.99
C ARG A 278 -19.56 3.40 -6.92
N GLY A 279 -20.03 4.31 -6.07
CA GLY A 279 -21.44 4.51 -5.83
C GLY A 279 -21.79 5.98 -5.62
N ILE A 280 -23.09 6.27 -5.58
CA ILE A 280 -23.62 7.57 -5.19
C ILE A 280 -24.11 7.44 -3.75
N LEU A 281 -23.50 8.21 -2.85
CA LEU A 281 -23.92 8.29 -1.47
C LEU A 281 -24.88 9.48 -1.28
N TYR A 282 -26.09 9.20 -0.80
CA TYR A 282 -27.11 10.22 -0.56
C TYR A 282 -27.07 10.66 0.91
N ASN A 283 -26.85 11.96 1.14
CA ASN A 283 -26.85 12.51 2.49
C ASN A 283 -28.28 12.72 3.00
N PHE A 284 -28.81 11.76 3.76
CA PHE A 284 -30.15 11.85 4.35
C PHE A 284 -30.29 12.87 5.51
N ASN A 285 -29.22 13.53 5.93
CA ASN A 285 -29.33 14.71 6.79
C ASN A 285 -29.78 15.94 6.01
N ASN A 286 -29.74 15.90 4.68
CA ASN A 286 -30.26 16.95 3.81
C ASN A 286 -31.77 16.78 3.61
N GLU A 287 -32.55 17.82 3.88
CA GLU A 287 -34.03 17.83 3.77
C GLU A 287 -34.53 17.46 2.38
N PHE A 288 -33.79 17.79 1.33
CA PHE A 288 -34.17 17.43 -0.05
C PHE A 288 -34.32 15.92 -0.19
N TRP A 289 -33.33 15.16 0.23
CA TRP A 289 -33.32 13.68 0.12
C TRP A 289 -34.33 13.04 1.08
N GLN A 290 -34.57 13.64 2.24
CA GLN A 290 -35.60 13.16 3.16
C GLN A 290 -37.00 13.24 2.54
N ARG A 291 -37.30 14.34 1.79
CA ARG A 291 -38.58 14.58 1.18
C ARG A 291 -38.77 13.92 -0.19
N ASN A 292 -37.68 13.61 -0.89
CA ASN A 292 -37.69 13.12 -2.27
C ASN A 292 -37.01 11.73 -2.38
N LYS A 293 -37.38 10.81 -1.50
CA LYS A 293 -36.77 9.44 -1.50
C LYS A 293 -37.02 8.72 -2.82
N ASP A 294 -38.15 8.98 -3.50
CA ASP A 294 -38.50 8.39 -4.80
C ASP A 294 -37.56 8.83 -5.94
N ALA A 295 -36.84 9.93 -5.76
CA ALA A 295 -35.79 10.34 -6.70
C ALA A 295 -34.61 9.36 -6.78
N ILE A 296 -34.36 8.58 -5.71
CA ILE A 296 -33.22 7.64 -5.65
C ILE A 296 -33.39 6.47 -6.63
N PRO A 297 -34.53 5.74 -6.64
CA PRO A 297 -34.82 4.74 -7.67
C PRO A 297 -34.83 5.34 -9.08
N ALA A 298 -35.39 6.54 -9.25
CA ALA A 298 -35.41 7.20 -10.55
C ALA A 298 -34.00 7.49 -11.08
N ILE A 299 -33.08 7.98 -10.24
CA ILE A 299 -31.66 8.15 -10.60
C ILE A 299 -31.04 6.81 -10.96
N SER A 300 -31.32 5.75 -10.21
CA SER A 300 -30.81 4.40 -10.48
C SER A 300 -31.23 3.86 -11.83
N TYR A 301 -32.47 4.10 -12.26
CA TYR A 301 -32.95 3.78 -13.61
C TYR A 301 -32.38 4.67 -14.72
N ALA A 302 -32.04 5.93 -14.38
CA ALA A 302 -31.53 6.90 -15.36
C ALA A 302 -30.06 6.71 -15.73
N ILE A 303 -29.28 5.99 -14.91
CA ILE A 303 -27.84 5.79 -15.11
C ILE A 303 -27.57 4.48 -15.82
N ASP A 304 -26.94 4.56 -17.01
CA ASP A 304 -26.47 3.39 -17.75
C ASP A 304 -25.11 2.93 -17.21
N ARG A 305 -25.17 2.13 -16.14
CA ARG A 305 -23.97 1.63 -15.46
C ARG A 305 -23.17 0.66 -16.32
N GLN A 306 -23.84 -0.16 -17.14
CA GLN A 306 -23.13 -1.06 -18.04
C GLN A 306 -22.33 -0.29 -19.09
N LYS A 307 -22.92 0.75 -19.66
CA LYS A 307 -22.20 1.61 -20.60
C LYS A 307 -21.02 2.33 -19.96
N MET A 308 -21.10 2.68 -18.66
CA MET A 308 -19.96 3.25 -17.92
C MET A 308 -18.84 2.22 -17.79
N VAL A 309 -19.16 0.96 -17.44
CA VAL A 309 -18.19 -0.14 -17.38
C VAL A 309 -17.55 -0.34 -18.76
N ASP A 310 -18.36 -0.45 -19.81
CA ASP A 310 -17.85 -0.73 -21.16
C ASP A 310 -16.99 0.42 -21.72
N SER A 311 -17.39 1.68 -21.46
CA SER A 311 -16.75 2.85 -22.09
C SER A 311 -15.60 3.44 -21.27
N VAL A 312 -15.63 3.33 -19.95
CA VAL A 312 -14.63 3.93 -19.05
C VAL A 312 -13.62 2.87 -18.60
N LEU A 313 -14.12 1.70 -18.20
CA LEU A 313 -13.29 0.59 -17.73
C LEU A 313 -12.95 -0.42 -18.84
N LEU A 314 -13.41 -0.20 -20.08
CA LEU A 314 -13.17 -1.06 -21.24
C LEU A 314 -13.62 -2.52 -21.02
N GLY A 315 -14.63 -2.72 -20.17
CA GLY A 315 -15.13 -4.02 -19.76
C GLY A 315 -14.44 -4.62 -18.52
N GLU A 316 -13.37 -4.00 -18.03
CA GLU A 316 -12.59 -4.47 -16.86
C GLU A 316 -13.26 -4.12 -15.52
N GLY A 317 -14.55 -4.36 -15.41
CA GLY A 317 -15.35 -4.12 -14.22
C GLY A 317 -16.69 -4.82 -14.29
N ILE A 318 -17.44 -4.76 -13.21
CA ILE A 318 -18.80 -5.30 -13.13
C ILE A 318 -19.76 -4.24 -12.59
N VAL A 319 -21.02 -4.28 -13.05
CA VAL A 319 -22.07 -3.45 -12.46
C VAL A 319 -22.35 -3.93 -11.05
N ALA A 320 -22.14 -3.07 -10.07
CA ALA A 320 -22.42 -3.35 -8.66
C ALA A 320 -23.88 -3.05 -8.31
N TYR A 321 -24.49 -3.93 -7.53
CA TYR A 321 -25.83 -3.79 -6.94
C TYR A 321 -25.78 -3.70 -5.41
N GLY A 322 -24.59 -3.78 -4.83
CA GLY A 322 -24.32 -3.64 -3.41
C GLY A 322 -22.82 -3.50 -3.17
N PRO A 323 -22.40 -3.06 -1.98
CA PRO A 323 -20.98 -2.84 -1.66
C PRO A 323 -20.17 -4.14 -1.49
N LEU A 324 -20.84 -5.27 -1.19
CA LEU A 324 -20.19 -6.56 -0.89
C LEU A 324 -20.19 -7.54 -2.06
N GLN A 325 -20.22 -7.03 -3.30
CA GLN A 325 -20.50 -7.79 -4.51
C GLN A 325 -19.58 -9.00 -4.77
N ARG A 326 -18.33 -8.96 -4.33
CA ARG A 326 -17.34 -10.05 -4.47
C ARG A 326 -17.07 -10.79 -3.17
N ASN A 327 -17.89 -10.58 -2.17
CA ASN A 327 -17.74 -11.15 -0.84
C ASN A 327 -18.78 -12.23 -0.59
N LYS A 328 -18.45 -13.24 0.23
CA LYS A 328 -19.39 -14.28 0.69
C LYS A 328 -20.62 -13.73 1.42
N TYR A 329 -20.58 -12.48 1.84
CA TYR A 329 -21.70 -11.78 2.49
C TYR A 329 -22.55 -10.98 1.49
N ASN A 330 -22.31 -11.08 0.17
CA ASN A 330 -23.13 -10.43 -0.83
C ASN A 330 -24.57 -10.94 -0.77
N ASN A 331 -25.52 -10.01 -0.84
CA ASN A 331 -26.94 -10.35 -0.96
C ASN A 331 -27.35 -10.28 -2.43
N GLU A 332 -27.62 -11.43 -3.03
CA GLU A 332 -28.08 -11.54 -4.43
C GLU A 332 -29.55 -11.13 -4.61
N ASP A 333 -30.33 -11.11 -3.51
CA ASP A 333 -31.78 -10.80 -3.50
C ASP A 333 -32.08 -9.30 -3.39
N VAL A 334 -31.17 -8.46 -3.89
CA VAL A 334 -31.39 -7.01 -3.95
C VAL A 334 -32.11 -6.61 -5.24
N GLU A 335 -32.88 -5.52 -5.20
CA GLU A 335 -33.52 -4.97 -6.40
C GLU A 335 -32.45 -4.45 -7.37
N LYS A 336 -32.45 -4.99 -8.60
CA LYS A 336 -31.48 -4.65 -9.65
C LYS A 336 -32.10 -3.64 -10.60
N TYR A 337 -31.80 -2.37 -10.40
CA TYR A 337 -32.25 -1.27 -11.27
C TYR A 337 -31.51 -1.35 -12.62
N SER A 338 -32.19 -1.79 -13.67
CA SER A 338 -31.67 -1.74 -15.04
C SER A 338 -31.81 -0.34 -15.63
N TYR A 339 -30.93 0.04 -16.57
CA TYR A 339 -31.06 1.32 -17.25
C TYR A 339 -32.38 1.43 -18.02
N ASP A 340 -33.25 2.32 -17.58
CA ASP A 340 -34.57 2.58 -18.19
C ASP A 340 -34.99 4.04 -17.95
N PRO A 341 -34.62 4.97 -18.86
CA PRO A 341 -35.01 6.37 -18.74
C PRO A 341 -36.51 6.64 -18.76
N ALA A 342 -37.31 5.74 -19.36
CA ALA A 342 -38.77 5.89 -19.36
C ALA A 342 -39.30 5.55 -17.97
N LYS A 343 -38.84 4.49 -17.35
CA LYS A 343 -39.15 4.10 -15.97
C LYS A 343 -38.68 5.15 -14.97
N ALA A 344 -37.50 5.73 -15.18
CA ALA A 344 -36.99 6.84 -14.35
C ALA A 344 -37.99 8.02 -14.31
N LYS A 345 -38.61 8.39 -15.45
CA LYS A 345 -39.61 9.43 -15.53
C LYS A 345 -40.97 9.07 -14.92
N GLU A 346 -41.31 7.77 -14.96
CA GLU A 346 -42.54 7.27 -14.34
C GLU A 346 -42.48 7.31 -12.81
N VAL A 347 -41.28 7.02 -12.25
CA VAL A 347 -41.08 6.97 -10.80
C VAL A 347 -40.95 8.35 -10.17
N LEU A 348 -40.50 9.38 -10.92
CA LEU A 348 -40.45 10.76 -10.48
C LEU A 348 -41.84 11.40 -10.47
#